data_204b1b32c7725981304206524f061b1c
#
_entry.id   204b1b32c7725981304206524f061b1c
#
_cell.length_a   1.000
_cell.length_b   1.000
_cell.length_c   1.000
_cell.angle_alpha   90.00
_cell.angle_beta   90.00
_cell.angle_gamma   90.00
#
_symmetry.space_group_name_H-M   'P 1'
#
loop_
_entity.id
_entity.type
_entity.pdbx_description
1 polymer ?
#
loop_
_entity_poly.entity_id
_entity_poly.type
_entity_poly.pdbx_seq_one_letter_code
_entity_poly.pdbx_strand_id
1 'polypeptide(L)'
;MKFSVKLIAAALCAAMLCVPALAAASATGAGAYVPNPQYTVISGTVAHQKDGGLLMSTSTGEPTEDYILWTEGVMILDAVSGEPVDAKSIKDGSTVYAWLGAQTAVTMSLPPQVTPELLLVNVPADYKVPQYDVIVRATVIMAGIPHYSGMDITLSDGTAYQVWEDAQITPYLTRNRVTYQDLLPGTRVLMWADDKGQASKVIVFPYEYKGSVSLDGYGRLYVNSVVAAEPSALRRPYGDERLYVPIRAVAEAAG
;
A
#
# COMPACT_ATOMS: atom_id res chain seq x y z
N MET A 1 62.64 -54.23 4.84
CA MET A 1 61.49 -53.44 5.13
C MET A 1 61.83 -51.99 4.79
N LYS A 2 61.36 -51.49 3.66
CA LYS A 2 61.57 -50.10 3.19
C LYS A 2 60.22 -49.42 3.01
N PHE A 3 59.95 -48.42 3.83
CA PHE A 3 58.81 -47.59 3.71
C PHE A 3 59.05 -46.50 2.65
N SER A 4 58.24 -46.46 1.60
CA SER A 4 58.25 -45.38 0.63
C SER A 4 57.08 -44.46 0.93
N VAL A 5 57.37 -43.24 1.33
CA VAL A 5 56.40 -42.14 1.47
C VAL A 5 56.24 -41.50 0.11
N LYS A 6 55.11 -41.64 -0.47
CA LYS A 6 54.74 -40.87 -1.68
C LYS A 6 54.02 -39.57 -1.25
N LEU A 7 54.68 -38.44 -1.50
CA LEU A 7 54.09 -37.11 -1.43
C LEU A 7 53.11 -36.96 -2.52
N ILE A 8 51.84 -36.69 -2.18
CA ILE A 8 50.82 -36.25 -3.14
C ILE A 8 50.70 -34.73 -2.98
N ALA A 9 51.18 -34.01 -3.98
CA ALA A 9 50.97 -32.58 -4.11
C ALA A 9 49.52 -32.35 -4.58
N ALA A 10 48.67 -31.79 -3.70
CA ALA A 10 47.34 -31.35 -4.06
C ALA A 10 47.46 -29.95 -4.68
N ALA A 11 47.24 -29.85 -5.99
CA ALA A 11 47.10 -28.58 -6.69
C ALA A 11 45.75 -28.00 -6.36
N LEU A 12 45.75 -26.88 -5.62
CA LEU A 12 44.56 -26.08 -5.31
C LEU A 12 44.23 -25.22 -6.53
N CYS A 13 43.33 -25.68 -7.38
CA CYS A 13 42.72 -24.82 -8.42
C CYS A 13 41.74 -23.87 -7.74
N ALA A 14 42.15 -22.64 -7.51
CA ALA A 14 41.25 -21.54 -7.18
C ALA A 14 40.40 -21.19 -8.39
N ALA A 15 39.16 -21.74 -8.48
CA ALA A 15 38.16 -21.27 -9.40
C ALA A 15 37.64 -19.91 -8.92
N MET A 16 38.17 -18.83 -9.50
CA MET A 16 37.54 -17.50 -9.40
C MET A 16 36.19 -17.57 -10.10
N LEU A 17 35.15 -17.67 -9.30
CA LEU A 17 33.79 -17.37 -9.74
C LEU A 17 33.70 -15.86 -9.98
N CYS A 18 33.85 -15.43 -11.24
CA CYS A 18 33.43 -14.12 -11.66
C CYS A 18 31.89 -14.07 -11.58
N VAL A 19 31.38 -13.53 -10.48
CA VAL A 19 30.01 -13.07 -10.38
C VAL A 19 29.94 -11.83 -11.26
N PRO A 20 29.10 -11.82 -12.34
CA PRO A 20 28.86 -10.57 -13.02
C PRO A 20 28.14 -9.65 -12.04
N ALA A 21 28.82 -8.60 -11.59
CA ALA A 21 28.18 -7.49 -10.93
C ALA A 21 27.19 -6.91 -11.94
N LEU A 22 25.89 -7.16 -11.74
CA LEU A 22 24.85 -6.39 -12.38
C LEU A 22 25.10 -4.95 -11.90
N ALA A 23 25.66 -4.14 -12.78
CA ALA A 23 25.74 -2.71 -12.56
C ALA A 23 24.29 -2.21 -12.54
N ALA A 24 23.77 -2.02 -11.33
CA ALA A 24 22.58 -1.22 -11.14
C ALA A 24 22.93 0.16 -11.71
N ALA A 25 22.31 0.52 -12.82
CA ALA A 25 22.37 1.86 -13.37
C ALA A 25 21.91 2.81 -12.27
N SER A 26 22.85 3.48 -11.64
CA SER A 26 22.57 4.56 -10.69
C SER A 26 21.87 5.67 -11.47
N ALA A 27 20.57 5.78 -11.37
CA ALA A 27 19.82 6.96 -11.76
C ALA A 27 20.31 8.09 -10.84
N THR A 28 21.22 8.88 -11.35
CA THR A 28 21.72 10.10 -10.71
C THR A 28 20.55 11.08 -10.61
N GLY A 29 20.06 11.33 -9.39
CA GLY A 29 19.27 12.53 -9.14
C GLY A 29 18.03 12.45 -8.26
N ALA A 30 17.52 11.28 -7.91
CA ALA A 30 16.47 11.18 -6.88
C ALA A 30 17.12 10.65 -5.59
N GLY A 31 17.07 11.40 -4.52
CA GLY A 31 17.51 10.93 -3.20
C GLY A 31 16.89 9.56 -2.92
N ALA A 32 17.68 8.65 -2.35
CA ALA A 32 17.19 7.31 -1.99
C ALA A 32 15.93 7.48 -1.12
N TYR A 33 14.83 6.81 -1.51
CA TYR A 33 13.63 6.79 -0.70
C TYR A 33 13.97 6.11 0.65
N VAL A 34 13.68 6.81 1.73
CA VAL A 34 13.76 6.25 3.08
C VAL A 34 12.37 5.72 3.42
N PRO A 35 12.22 4.41 3.64
CA PRO A 35 10.92 3.84 4.01
C PRO A 35 10.36 4.50 5.26
N ASN A 36 9.08 4.87 5.19
CA ASN A 36 8.31 5.39 6.32
C ASN A 36 6.96 4.65 6.34
N PRO A 37 6.94 3.42 6.88
CA PRO A 37 5.74 2.59 6.87
C PRO A 37 4.55 3.32 7.51
N GLN A 38 3.44 3.39 6.76
CA GLN A 38 2.22 4.03 7.24
C GLN A 38 1.35 3.06 8.05
N TYR A 39 1.63 1.77 7.96
CA TYR A 39 0.86 0.72 8.62
C TYR A 39 1.76 -0.25 9.39
N THR A 40 1.23 -0.71 10.52
CA THR A 40 1.73 -1.88 11.23
C THR A 40 0.71 -3.00 11.07
N VAL A 41 1.16 -4.20 10.76
CA VAL A 41 0.29 -5.37 10.60
C VAL A 41 0.42 -6.26 11.81
N ILE A 42 -0.72 -6.62 12.40
CA ILE A 42 -0.81 -7.66 13.42
C ILE A 42 -1.70 -8.80 12.89
N SER A 43 -1.41 -10.02 13.28
CA SER A 43 -2.18 -11.19 12.84
C SER A 43 -2.38 -12.17 13.98
N GLY A 44 -3.50 -12.87 13.94
CA GLY A 44 -3.84 -13.85 14.96
C GLY A 44 -5.17 -14.53 14.71
N THR A 45 -5.58 -15.38 15.64
CA THR A 45 -6.91 -15.97 15.63
C THR A 45 -7.88 -15.12 16.44
N VAL A 46 -9.13 -15.04 16.00
CA VAL A 46 -10.13 -14.18 16.65
C VAL A 46 -11.25 -14.99 17.30
N ALA A 47 -11.85 -14.40 18.34
CA ALA A 47 -13.08 -14.84 18.97
C ALA A 47 -13.98 -13.66 19.32
N HIS A 48 -15.28 -13.79 19.07
CA HIS A 48 -16.24 -12.73 19.40
C HIS A 48 -16.33 -12.49 20.90
N GLN A 49 -16.36 -11.22 21.29
CA GLN A 49 -16.61 -10.79 22.66
C GLN A 49 -18.08 -10.40 22.85
N LYS A 50 -18.57 -10.48 24.09
CA LYS A 50 -19.96 -10.14 24.43
C LYS A 50 -20.31 -8.67 24.20
N ASP A 51 -19.33 -7.80 24.24
CA ASP A 51 -19.43 -6.34 24.04
C ASP A 51 -19.32 -5.90 22.55
N GLY A 52 -19.18 -6.88 21.63
CA GLY A 52 -19.14 -6.64 20.19
C GLY A 52 -17.74 -6.49 19.60
N GLY A 53 -16.69 -6.55 20.40
CA GLY A 53 -15.31 -6.60 19.91
C GLY A 53 -14.89 -8.01 19.50
N LEU A 54 -13.74 -8.11 18.83
CA LEU A 54 -13.06 -9.37 18.53
C LEU A 54 -11.80 -9.47 19.41
N LEU A 55 -11.71 -10.48 20.25
CA LEU A 55 -10.46 -10.82 20.92
C LEU A 55 -9.57 -11.51 19.90
N MET A 56 -8.44 -10.93 19.58
CA MET A 56 -7.42 -11.51 18.72
C MET A 56 -6.24 -11.98 19.58
N SER A 57 -5.95 -13.28 19.48
CA SER A 57 -4.73 -13.85 20.06
C SER A 57 -3.65 -13.86 18.98
N THR A 58 -2.61 -13.04 19.14
CA THR A 58 -1.58 -12.86 18.12
C THR A 58 -0.75 -14.12 17.95
N SER A 59 -0.43 -14.43 16.70
CA SER A 59 0.43 -15.57 16.33
C SER A 59 1.87 -15.17 16.05
N THR A 60 2.15 -13.85 16.01
CA THR A 60 3.45 -13.29 15.65
C THR A 60 3.92 -12.28 16.71
N GLY A 61 5.15 -12.43 17.15
CA GLY A 61 5.78 -11.58 18.15
C GLY A 61 6.04 -12.30 19.49
N GLU A 62 7.07 -11.86 20.20
CA GLU A 62 7.36 -12.25 21.58
C GLU A 62 7.35 -10.97 22.44
N PRO A 63 6.52 -10.90 23.48
CA PRO A 63 5.51 -11.88 23.90
C PRO A 63 4.27 -11.83 23.04
N THR A 64 3.55 -12.96 22.92
CA THR A 64 2.23 -13.01 22.31
C THR A 64 1.27 -12.16 23.16
N GLU A 65 0.73 -11.13 22.54
CA GLU A 65 -0.23 -10.23 23.17
C GLU A 65 -1.61 -10.46 22.56
N ASP A 66 -2.63 -10.48 23.43
CA ASP A 66 -4.00 -10.43 22.96
C ASP A 66 -4.41 -8.99 22.72
N TYR A 67 -5.22 -8.74 21.70
CA TYR A 67 -5.80 -7.43 21.39
C TYR A 67 -7.32 -7.53 21.34
N ILE A 68 -8.02 -6.50 21.77
CA ILE A 68 -9.43 -6.33 21.45
C ILE A 68 -9.54 -5.43 20.24
N LEU A 69 -10.05 -5.98 19.14
CA LEU A 69 -10.28 -5.26 17.90
C LEU A 69 -11.73 -4.76 17.87
N TRP A 70 -11.90 -3.45 17.77
CA TRP A 70 -13.20 -2.85 17.49
C TRP A 70 -13.44 -2.80 16.00
N THR A 71 -14.61 -3.22 15.56
CA THR A 71 -14.93 -3.40 14.13
C THR A 71 -15.87 -2.32 13.60
N GLU A 72 -16.33 -1.39 14.43
CA GLU A 72 -17.20 -0.30 13.99
C GLU A 72 -16.44 0.67 13.09
N GLY A 73 -16.95 0.87 11.85
CA GLY A 73 -16.31 1.73 10.86
C GLY A 73 -15.05 1.15 10.18
N VAL A 74 -14.68 -0.09 10.51
CA VAL A 74 -13.52 -0.78 9.95
C VAL A 74 -13.84 -1.36 8.58
N MET A 75 -12.92 -1.24 7.62
CA MET A 75 -13.00 -1.97 6.36
C MET A 75 -12.67 -3.45 6.62
N ILE A 76 -13.62 -4.34 6.39
CA ILE A 76 -13.44 -5.78 6.57
C ILE A 76 -13.59 -6.45 5.21
N LEU A 77 -12.53 -7.09 4.74
CA LEU A 77 -12.50 -7.71 3.42
C LEU A 77 -12.11 -9.19 3.52
N ASP A 78 -12.68 -9.97 2.62
CA ASP A 78 -12.24 -11.35 2.39
C ASP A 78 -10.86 -11.36 1.73
N ALA A 79 -9.92 -12.11 2.29
CA ALA A 79 -8.52 -12.09 1.84
C ALA A 79 -8.33 -12.59 0.40
N VAL A 80 -9.21 -13.46 -0.08
CA VAL A 80 -9.10 -14.06 -1.42
C VAL A 80 -9.85 -13.23 -2.44
N SER A 81 -11.13 -12.95 -2.18
CA SER A 81 -11.98 -12.23 -3.13
C SER A 81 -11.79 -10.72 -3.08
N GLY A 82 -11.39 -10.16 -1.93
CA GLY A 82 -11.34 -8.72 -1.69
C GLY A 82 -12.73 -8.08 -1.52
N GLU A 83 -13.77 -8.89 -1.41
CA GLU A 83 -15.13 -8.40 -1.21
C GLU A 83 -15.38 -8.03 0.26
N PRO A 84 -16.25 -7.04 0.54
CA PRO A 84 -16.62 -6.68 1.89
C PRO A 84 -17.28 -7.83 2.65
N VAL A 85 -16.95 -7.96 3.93
CA VAL A 85 -17.47 -8.97 4.84
C VAL A 85 -18.11 -8.30 6.05
N ASP A 86 -19.27 -8.82 6.50
CA ASP A 86 -19.86 -8.35 7.75
C ASP A 86 -19.06 -8.90 8.96
N ALA A 87 -18.75 -8.02 9.92
CA ALA A 87 -18.03 -8.39 11.13
C ALA A 87 -18.66 -9.58 11.88
N LYS A 88 -19.99 -9.66 11.88
CA LYS A 88 -20.76 -10.76 12.53
C LYS A 88 -20.60 -12.12 11.85
N SER A 89 -20.13 -12.14 10.60
CA SER A 89 -19.91 -13.37 9.83
C SER A 89 -18.51 -13.95 10.03
N ILE A 90 -17.62 -13.24 10.71
CA ILE A 90 -16.27 -13.70 11.05
C ILE A 90 -16.43 -14.91 12.00
N LYS A 91 -15.78 -16.01 11.69
CA LYS A 91 -15.87 -17.23 12.51
C LYS A 91 -14.83 -17.20 13.63
N ASP A 92 -15.24 -17.60 14.83
CA ASP A 92 -14.31 -17.81 15.93
C ASP A 92 -13.25 -18.86 15.56
N GLY A 93 -12.01 -18.59 15.94
CA GLY A 93 -10.85 -19.41 15.59
C GLY A 93 -10.30 -19.17 14.17
N SER A 94 -10.91 -18.27 13.36
CA SER A 94 -10.33 -17.92 12.06
C SER A 94 -9.14 -16.98 12.22
N THR A 95 -8.17 -17.09 11.31
CA THR A 95 -7.03 -16.19 11.22
C THR A 95 -7.45 -14.90 10.54
N VAL A 96 -7.05 -13.78 11.14
CA VAL A 96 -7.23 -12.43 10.58
C VAL A 96 -5.91 -11.67 10.56
N TYR A 97 -5.84 -10.69 9.67
CA TYR A 97 -4.76 -9.71 9.58
C TYR A 97 -5.38 -8.33 9.76
N ALA A 98 -4.77 -7.52 10.62
CA ALA A 98 -5.25 -6.17 10.94
C ALA A 98 -4.16 -5.16 10.63
N TRP A 99 -4.48 -4.15 9.83
CA TRP A 99 -3.61 -3.01 9.53
C TRP A 99 -3.95 -1.84 10.43
N LEU A 100 -2.96 -1.43 11.20
CA LEU A 100 -3.03 -0.30 12.13
C LEU A 100 -2.28 0.86 11.48
N GLY A 101 -2.95 1.97 11.24
CA GLY A 101 -2.31 3.18 10.73
C GLY A 101 -1.34 3.78 11.76
N ALA A 102 -0.37 4.56 11.31
CA ALA A 102 0.64 5.19 12.18
C ALA A 102 0.06 6.10 13.28
N GLN A 103 -1.18 6.55 13.13
CA GLN A 103 -1.91 7.40 14.09
C GLN A 103 -2.96 6.61 14.90
N THR A 104 -3.02 5.28 14.74
CA THR A 104 -4.01 4.46 15.44
C THR A 104 -3.76 4.50 16.94
N ALA A 105 -4.79 4.92 17.68
CA ALA A 105 -4.73 4.92 19.14
C ALA A 105 -4.86 3.49 19.67
N VAL A 106 -3.95 3.12 20.57
CA VAL A 106 -3.97 1.85 21.32
C VAL A 106 -4.15 2.16 22.79
N THR A 107 -5.10 1.51 23.45
CA THR A 107 -5.30 1.71 24.89
C THR A 107 -4.21 1.03 25.73
N MET A 108 -3.97 1.56 26.92
CA MET A 108 -3.05 0.95 27.89
C MET A 108 -3.73 -0.11 28.77
N SER A 109 -4.86 -0.65 28.33
CA SER A 109 -5.55 -1.75 29.04
C SER A 109 -4.89 -3.11 28.75
N LEU A 110 -5.25 -4.13 29.51
CA LEU A 110 -4.86 -5.52 29.27
C LEU A 110 -6.14 -6.36 29.13
N PRO A 111 -6.42 -6.91 27.92
CA PRO A 111 -5.73 -6.66 26.64
C PRO A 111 -5.84 -5.21 26.15
N PRO A 112 -4.87 -4.73 25.36
CA PRO A 112 -4.99 -3.45 24.67
C PRO A 112 -6.13 -3.49 23.65
N GLN A 113 -6.78 -2.34 23.46
CA GLN A 113 -7.90 -2.18 22.56
C GLN A 113 -7.48 -1.28 21.41
N VAL A 114 -7.91 -1.63 20.21
CA VAL A 114 -7.54 -0.92 18.99
C VAL A 114 -8.63 -1.02 17.93
N THR A 115 -8.77 0.02 17.12
CA THR A 115 -9.62 0.03 15.93
C THR A 115 -8.70 0.02 14.69
N PRO A 116 -8.57 -1.10 13.99
CA PRO A 116 -7.75 -1.17 12.77
C PRO A 116 -8.41 -0.39 11.64
N GLU A 117 -7.62 -0.02 10.64
CA GLU A 117 -8.14 0.59 9.43
C GLU A 117 -8.71 -0.47 8.47
N LEU A 118 -8.03 -1.61 8.37
CA LEU A 118 -8.43 -2.74 7.55
C LEU A 118 -8.31 -4.05 8.34
N LEU A 119 -9.30 -4.94 8.18
CA LEU A 119 -9.22 -6.34 8.56
C LEU A 119 -9.32 -7.21 7.30
N LEU A 120 -8.40 -8.13 7.12
CA LEU A 120 -8.53 -9.24 6.17
C LEU A 120 -8.93 -10.50 6.93
N VAL A 121 -10.00 -11.12 6.47
CA VAL A 121 -10.59 -12.33 7.07
C VAL A 121 -10.63 -13.48 6.07
N ASN A 122 -10.98 -14.67 6.53
CA ASN A 122 -11.03 -15.89 5.70
C ASN A 122 -9.69 -16.19 5.01
N VAL A 123 -8.58 -15.92 5.69
CA VAL A 123 -7.24 -16.18 5.17
C VAL A 123 -6.99 -17.69 5.16
N PRO A 124 -6.80 -18.33 3.98
CA PRO A 124 -6.48 -19.74 3.90
C PRO A 124 -5.12 -20.05 4.53
N ALA A 125 -4.92 -21.28 5.00
CA ALA A 125 -3.61 -21.75 5.42
C ALA A 125 -2.62 -21.63 4.24
N ASP A 126 -1.39 -21.22 4.53
CA ASP A 126 -0.30 -21.04 3.55
C ASP A 126 -0.61 -20.03 2.43
N TYR A 127 -1.58 -19.14 2.66
CA TYR A 127 -1.95 -18.11 1.71
C TYR A 127 -1.05 -16.88 1.84
N LYS A 128 -0.53 -16.40 0.70
CA LYS A 128 0.21 -15.14 0.66
C LYS A 128 -0.76 -13.99 0.82
N VAL A 129 -0.71 -13.35 1.99
CA VAL A 129 -1.60 -12.25 2.34
C VAL A 129 -1.34 -11.05 1.43
N PRO A 130 -2.39 -10.45 0.82
CA PRO A 130 -2.23 -9.25 0.04
C PRO A 130 -1.72 -8.09 0.89
N GLN A 131 -0.99 -7.18 0.27
CA GLN A 131 -0.41 -6.01 0.93
C GLN A 131 -1.36 -4.83 0.86
N TYR A 132 -1.65 -4.22 2.01
CA TYR A 132 -2.39 -2.96 2.10
C TYR A 132 -1.43 -1.86 2.51
N ASP A 133 -1.28 -0.83 1.67
CA ASP A 133 -0.40 0.30 1.97
C ASP A 133 -0.67 1.50 1.05
N VAL A 134 0.07 2.59 1.26
CA VAL A 134 0.04 3.81 0.46
C VAL A 134 1.15 3.78 -0.58
N ILE A 135 0.82 4.10 -1.83
CA ILE A 135 1.81 4.33 -2.88
C ILE A 135 2.55 5.64 -2.61
N VAL A 136 3.88 5.59 -2.54
CA VAL A 136 4.73 6.76 -2.34
C VAL A 136 5.48 7.17 -3.61
N ARG A 137 5.65 6.25 -4.54
CA ARG A 137 6.26 6.50 -5.84
C ARG A 137 5.53 5.67 -6.91
N ALA A 138 5.33 6.28 -8.07
CA ALA A 138 4.78 5.60 -9.24
C ALA A 138 5.53 6.08 -10.49
N THR A 139 5.88 5.15 -11.39
CA THR A 139 6.57 5.42 -12.65
C THR A 139 5.98 4.56 -13.73
N VAL A 140 5.60 5.17 -14.85
CA VAL A 140 5.08 4.42 -16.01
C VAL A 140 6.19 3.57 -16.60
N ILE A 141 5.88 2.31 -16.88
CA ILE A 141 6.76 1.37 -17.58
C ILE A 141 6.10 0.89 -18.86
N MET A 142 6.94 0.57 -19.84
CA MET A 142 6.52 0.02 -21.13
C MET A 142 7.46 -1.12 -21.52
N ALA A 143 6.91 -2.22 -21.97
CA ALA A 143 7.67 -3.38 -22.40
C ALA A 143 7.10 -3.98 -23.70
N GLY A 144 7.98 -4.58 -24.51
CA GLY A 144 7.59 -5.37 -25.69
C GLY A 144 7.12 -4.58 -26.91
N ILE A 145 6.78 -5.34 -27.96
CA ILE A 145 6.17 -4.85 -29.21
C ILE A 145 5.03 -5.83 -29.55
N PRO A 146 3.74 -5.43 -29.59
CA PRO A 146 3.24 -4.07 -29.34
C PRO A 146 3.50 -3.62 -27.90
N HIS A 147 3.50 -2.33 -27.66
CA HIS A 147 3.79 -1.77 -26.33
C HIS A 147 2.78 -2.29 -25.30
N TYR A 148 3.32 -2.91 -24.27
CA TYR A 148 2.59 -3.36 -23.08
C TYR A 148 2.93 -2.40 -21.95
N SER A 149 1.92 -1.77 -21.37
CA SER A 149 2.09 -0.66 -20.44
C SER A 149 1.74 -1.06 -19.02
N GLY A 150 2.37 -0.43 -18.07
CA GLY A 150 2.14 -0.66 -16.66
C GLY A 150 2.70 0.45 -15.78
N MET A 151 2.77 0.16 -14.49
CA MET A 151 3.28 1.07 -13.49
C MET A 151 4.22 0.32 -12.55
N ASP A 152 5.45 0.83 -12.37
CA ASP A 152 6.29 0.51 -11.22
C ASP A 152 5.84 1.38 -10.06
N ILE A 153 5.45 0.76 -8.96
CA ILE A 153 5.04 1.45 -7.75
C ILE A 153 5.94 1.07 -6.57
N THR A 154 6.13 2.02 -5.66
CA THR A 154 6.79 1.77 -4.37
C THR A 154 5.82 2.14 -3.27
N LEU A 155 5.65 1.25 -2.31
CA LEU A 155 4.81 1.44 -1.14
C LEU A 155 5.54 2.17 -0.02
N SER A 156 4.82 2.59 1.02
CA SER A 156 5.37 3.37 2.14
C SER A 156 6.42 2.59 2.93
N ASP A 157 6.33 1.27 2.97
CA ASP A 157 7.32 0.37 3.57
C ASP A 157 8.59 0.18 2.73
N GLY A 158 8.63 0.73 1.50
CA GLY A 158 9.72 0.62 0.56
C GLY A 158 9.63 -0.57 -0.40
N THR A 159 8.62 -1.42 -0.26
CA THR A 159 8.42 -2.56 -1.17
C THR A 159 8.00 -2.06 -2.55
N ALA A 160 8.60 -2.64 -3.59
CA ALA A 160 8.34 -2.29 -4.98
C ALA A 160 7.51 -3.36 -5.70
N TYR A 161 6.58 -2.92 -6.53
CA TYR A 161 5.69 -3.78 -7.31
C TYR A 161 5.53 -3.28 -8.74
N GLN A 162 5.23 -4.22 -9.64
CA GLN A 162 4.85 -3.93 -11.02
C GLN A 162 3.38 -4.25 -11.22
N VAL A 163 2.62 -3.28 -11.71
CA VAL A 163 1.21 -3.44 -12.05
C VAL A 163 1.06 -3.22 -13.54
N TRP A 164 0.83 -4.28 -14.28
CA TRP A 164 0.66 -4.23 -15.73
C TRP A 164 -0.80 -3.98 -16.11
N GLU A 165 -1.05 -3.59 -17.36
CA GLU A 165 -2.38 -3.25 -17.89
C GLU A 165 -3.39 -4.41 -17.86
N ASP A 166 -2.93 -5.66 -17.79
CA ASP A 166 -3.74 -6.86 -17.67
C ASP A 166 -4.08 -7.23 -16.22
N ALA A 167 -3.49 -6.56 -15.24
CA ALA A 167 -3.86 -6.75 -13.85
C ALA A 167 -5.33 -6.37 -13.62
N GLN A 168 -6.01 -7.12 -12.77
CA GLN A 168 -7.37 -6.79 -12.36
C GLN A 168 -7.35 -5.60 -11.41
N ILE A 169 -7.68 -4.40 -11.88
CA ILE A 169 -7.74 -3.20 -11.05
C ILE A 169 -9.19 -2.81 -10.85
N THR A 170 -9.60 -2.71 -9.57
CA THR A 170 -10.98 -2.41 -9.19
C THR A 170 -11.03 -1.31 -8.12
N PRO A 171 -12.00 -0.39 -8.18
CA PRO A 171 -12.19 0.58 -7.11
C PRO A 171 -12.91 -0.06 -5.92
N TYR A 172 -12.58 0.38 -4.71
CA TYR A 172 -13.29 -0.03 -3.51
C TYR A 172 -14.64 0.70 -3.40
N LEU A 173 -15.74 -0.08 -3.41
CA LEU A 173 -17.13 0.38 -3.19
C LEU A 173 -17.59 1.53 -4.09
N THR A 174 -16.93 1.80 -5.20
CA THR A 174 -17.36 2.82 -6.17
C THR A 174 -17.63 2.19 -7.53
N ARG A 175 -18.30 2.93 -8.42
CA ARG A 175 -18.56 2.49 -9.80
C ARG A 175 -17.60 3.14 -10.81
N ASN A 176 -16.62 3.88 -10.33
CA ASN A 176 -15.64 4.53 -11.18
C ASN A 176 -14.76 3.46 -11.86
N ARG A 177 -14.39 3.72 -13.10
CA ARG A 177 -13.40 2.89 -13.77
C ARG A 177 -12.03 3.35 -13.31
N VAL A 178 -11.24 2.42 -12.79
CA VAL A 178 -9.84 2.64 -12.43
C VAL A 178 -8.93 1.77 -13.30
N THR A 179 -7.73 2.26 -13.57
CA THR A 179 -6.71 1.62 -14.37
C THR A 179 -5.35 1.74 -13.66
N TYR A 180 -4.29 1.16 -14.24
CA TYR A 180 -2.94 1.34 -13.69
C TYR A 180 -2.50 2.82 -13.67
N GLN A 181 -3.09 3.68 -14.50
CA GLN A 181 -2.78 5.11 -14.55
C GLN A 181 -3.28 5.89 -13.31
N ASP A 182 -4.23 5.29 -12.58
CA ASP A 182 -4.78 5.88 -11.35
C ASP A 182 -3.96 5.50 -10.10
N LEU A 183 -2.91 4.69 -10.26
CA LEU A 183 -2.01 4.27 -9.19
C LEU A 183 -0.96 5.36 -8.92
N LEU A 184 -1.41 6.47 -8.36
CA LEU A 184 -0.60 7.66 -8.11
C LEU A 184 -0.07 7.70 -6.66
N PRO A 185 1.02 8.45 -6.38
CA PRO A 185 1.46 8.69 -5.00
C PRO A 185 0.34 9.25 -4.13
N GLY A 186 0.19 8.70 -2.93
CA GLY A 186 -0.88 9.01 -1.99
C GLY A 186 -2.09 8.08 -2.08
N THR A 187 -2.20 7.27 -3.14
CA THR A 187 -3.28 6.29 -3.29
C THR A 187 -3.08 5.10 -2.35
N ARG A 188 -4.13 4.71 -1.62
CA ARG A 188 -4.15 3.48 -0.83
C ARG A 188 -4.58 2.31 -1.70
N VAL A 189 -3.91 1.20 -1.56
CA VAL A 189 -4.17 0.00 -2.36
C VAL A 189 -4.15 -1.25 -1.49
N LEU A 190 -4.96 -2.24 -1.85
CA LEU A 190 -4.82 -3.62 -1.40
C LEU A 190 -4.42 -4.44 -2.62
N MET A 191 -3.28 -5.14 -2.54
CA MET A 191 -2.61 -5.68 -3.70
C MET A 191 -2.21 -7.14 -3.51
N TRP A 192 -2.58 -7.98 -4.47
CA TRP A 192 -2.17 -9.37 -4.60
C TRP A 192 -1.02 -9.44 -5.59
N ALA A 193 0.14 -9.87 -5.15
CA ALA A 193 1.32 -9.96 -5.99
C ALA A 193 2.05 -11.30 -5.79
N ASP A 194 2.74 -11.74 -6.83
CA ASP A 194 3.61 -12.90 -6.80
C ASP A 194 4.93 -12.62 -6.04
N ASP A 195 5.80 -13.61 -5.95
CA ASP A 195 7.10 -13.49 -5.27
C ASP A 195 8.10 -12.61 -6.03
N LYS A 196 7.81 -12.29 -7.28
CA LYS A 196 8.61 -11.36 -8.09
C LYS A 196 8.12 -9.91 -7.98
N GLY A 197 7.06 -9.67 -7.20
CA GLY A 197 6.47 -8.35 -7.07
C GLY A 197 5.55 -7.97 -8.24
N GLN A 198 5.11 -8.94 -9.06
CA GLN A 198 4.15 -8.66 -10.11
C GLN A 198 2.74 -8.77 -9.54
N ALA A 199 1.98 -7.67 -9.59
CA ALA A 199 0.62 -7.61 -9.10
C ALA A 199 -0.36 -8.21 -10.13
N SER A 200 -1.20 -9.13 -9.67
CA SER A 200 -2.30 -9.73 -10.45
C SER A 200 -3.64 -9.06 -10.21
N LYS A 201 -3.83 -8.52 -9.00
CA LYS A 201 -5.06 -7.84 -8.60
C LYS A 201 -4.74 -6.67 -7.68
N VAL A 202 -5.45 -5.57 -7.87
CA VAL A 202 -5.34 -4.36 -7.06
C VAL A 202 -6.73 -3.81 -6.76
N ILE A 203 -7.03 -3.55 -5.48
CA ILE A 203 -8.17 -2.75 -5.07
C ILE A 203 -7.65 -1.36 -4.74
N VAL A 204 -8.22 -0.35 -5.39
CA VAL A 204 -7.88 1.06 -5.19
C VAL A 204 -8.90 1.69 -4.25
N PHE A 205 -8.44 2.17 -3.11
CA PHE A 205 -9.32 2.81 -2.12
C PHE A 205 -9.57 4.27 -2.49
N PRO A 206 -10.72 4.82 -2.07
CA PRO A 206 -11.02 6.23 -2.28
C PRO A 206 -9.87 7.10 -1.77
N TYR A 207 -9.44 8.01 -2.61
CA TYR A 207 -8.39 8.96 -2.28
C TYR A 207 -8.95 9.99 -1.30
N GLU A 208 -8.33 10.12 -0.12
CA GLU A 208 -8.50 11.31 0.70
C GLU A 208 -7.73 12.43 0.03
N TYR A 209 -8.46 13.37 -0.56
CA TYR A 209 -7.87 14.50 -1.23
C TYR A 209 -7.01 15.31 -0.25
N LYS A 210 -5.69 15.13 -0.31
CA LYS A 210 -4.69 15.93 0.39
C LYS A 210 -4.06 16.94 -0.55
N GLY A 211 -4.89 17.50 -1.44
CA GLY A 211 -4.43 18.37 -2.48
C GLY A 211 -4.03 19.75 -1.97
N SER A 212 -3.17 20.41 -2.72
CA SER A 212 -2.83 21.81 -2.51
C SER A 212 -3.76 22.72 -3.30
N VAL A 213 -4.23 23.78 -2.66
CA VAL A 213 -4.93 24.87 -3.32
C VAL A 213 -4.09 26.13 -3.12
N SER A 214 -3.72 26.78 -4.22
CA SER A 214 -2.90 28.00 -4.17
C SER A 214 -3.34 29.01 -5.21
N LEU A 215 -3.04 30.28 -4.95
CA LEU A 215 -3.15 31.36 -5.93
C LEU A 215 -1.72 31.78 -6.32
N ASP A 216 -1.48 31.97 -7.62
CA ASP A 216 -0.21 32.56 -8.05
C ASP A 216 -0.23 34.10 -7.96
N GLY A 217 0.90 34.74 -8.27
CA GLY A 217 1.02 36.19 -8.27
C GLY A 217 0.14 36.91 -9.31
N TYR A 218 -0.47 36.18 -10.24
CA TYR A 218 -1.40 36.70 -11.25
C TYR A 218 -2.85 36.43 -10.86
N GLY A 219 -3.12 35.76 -9.72
CA GLY A 219 -4.45 35.44 -9.22
C GLY A 219 -5.08 34.23 -9.87
N ARG A 220 -4.33 33.36 -10.55
CA ARG A 220 -4.82 32.08 -11.05
C ARG A 220 -4.93 31.08 -9.90
N LEU A 221 -6.03 30.34 -9.87
CA LEU A 221 -6.25 29.28 -8.90
C LEU A 221 -5.62 27.97 -9.40
N TYR A 222 -4.77 27.39 -8.60
CA TYR A 222 -4.19 26.06 -8.82
C TYR A 222 -4.77 25.06 -7.84
N VAL A 223 -5.09 23.89 -8.34
CA VAL A 223 -5.45 22.72 -7.55
C VAL A 223 -4.52 21.60 -8.00
N ASN A 224 -3.75 21.03 -7.09
CA ASN A 224 -2.71 20.04 -7.41
C ASN A 224 -1.74 20.46 -8.53
N SER A 225 -1.32 21.72 -8.53
CA SER A 225 -0.46 22.30 -9.57
C SER A 225 -1.09 22.42 -10.96
N VAL A 226 -2.38 22.07 -11.12
CA VAL A 226 -3.15 22.29 -12.34
C VAL A 226 -3.92 23.60 -12.23
N VAL A 227 -3.94 24.41 -13.29
CA VAL A 227 -4.74 25.63 -13.32
C VAL A 227 -6.23 25.25 -13.32
N ALA A 228 -6.89 25.49 -12.21
CA ALA A 228 -8.33 25.22 -12.04
C ALA A 228 -9.19 26.40 -12.46
N ALA A 229 -8.72 27.63 -12.26
CA ALA A 229 -9.47 28.80 -12.67
C ALA A 229 -8.55 30.00 -12.94
N GLU A 230 -8.91 30.75 -14.00
CA GLU A 230 -8.31 32.04 -14.31
C GLU A 230 -8.89 33.15 -13.39
N PRO A 231 -8.17 34.27 -13.18
CA PRO A 231 -8.62 35.34 -12.28
C PRO A 231 -10.01 35.87 -12.60
N SER A 232 -10.41 35.90 -13.88
CA SER A 232 -11.72 36.36 -14.34
C SER A 232 -12.89 35.46 -13.88
N ALA A 233 -12.61 34.19 -13.56
CA ALA A 233 -13.59 33.25 -13.04
C ALA A 233 -13.74 33.30 -11.52
N LEU A 234 -12.83 33.97 -10.84
CA LEU A 234 -12.81 34.12 -9.39
C LEU A 234 -13.56 35.39 -9.00
N ARG A 235 -14.31 35.32 -7.91
CA ARG A 235 -15.08 36.48 -7.43
C ARG A 235 -14.76 36.77 -5.98
N ARG A 236 -14.46 38.04 -5.71
CA ARG A 236 -14.38 38.57 -4.34
C ARG A 236 -15.36 39.74 -4.24
N PRO A 237 -16.56 39.55 -3.69
CA PRO A 237 -17.52 40.61 -3.49
C PRO A 237 -16.92 41.76 -2.66
N TYR A 238 -17.33 42.99 -2.97
CA TYR A 238 -16.87 44.16 -2.22
C TYR A 238 -17.22 44.03 -0.72
N GLY A 239 -16.24 44.18 0.14
CA GLY A 239 -16.42 44.03 1.58
C GLY A 239 -16.40 42.61 2.11
N ASP A 240 -16.19 41.59 1.24
CA ASP A 240 -16.02 40.20 1.65
C ASP A 240 -14.56 39.76 1.47
N GLU A 241 -13.94 39.18 2.52
CA GLU A 241 -12.58 38.66 2.46
C GLU A 241 -12.51 37.28 1.77
N ARG A 242 -13.66 36.60 1.60
CA ARG A 242 -13.75 35.28 1.00
C ARG A 242 -13.61 35.32 -0.51
N LEU A 243 -12.87 34.35 -1.04
CA LEU A 243 -12.75 34.13 -2.48
C LEU A 243 -13.75 33.05 -2.92
N TYR A 244 -14.61 33.41 -3.87
CA TYR A 244 -15.57 32.47 -4.47
C TYR A 244 -14.96 31.87 -5.73
N VAL A 245 -14.99 30.56 -5.81
CA VAL A 245 -14.38 29.77 -6.89
C VAL A 245 -15.43 28.94 -7.64
N PRO A 246 -15.26 28.68 -8.95
CA PRO A 246 -16.18 27.82 -9.71
C PRO A 246 -15.98 26.36 -9.28
N ILE A 247 -16.97 25.80 -8.58
CA ILE A 247 -16.90 24.47 -7.98
C ILE A 247 -16.61 23.37 -9.01
N ARG A 248 -17.16 23.48 -10.22
CA ARG A 248 -16.91 22.50 -11.28
C ARG A 248 -15.43 22.47 -11.68
N ALA A 249 -14.84 23.64 -11.93
CA ALA A 249 -13.43 23.73 -12.33
C ALA A 249 -12.49 23.21 -11.24
N VAL A 250 -12.81 23.45 -9.97
CA VAL A 250 -12.05 22.91 -8.84
C VAL A 250 -12.20 21.39 -8.77
N ALA A 251 -13.42 20.85 -8.94
CA ALA A 251 -13.67 19.43 -8.91
C ALA A 251 -12.97 18.69 -10.07
N GLU A 252 -13.02 19.25 -11.30
CA GLU A 252 -12.33 18.69 -12.48
C GLU A 252 -10.80 18.70 -12.33
N ALA A 253 -10.23 19.72 -11.69
CA ALA A 253 -8.79 19.82 -11.43
C ALA A 253 -8.34 18.97 -10.21
N ALA A 254 -9.30 18.59 -9.37
CA ALA A 254 -9.05 17.74 -8.21
C ALA A 254 -9.02 16.24 -8.56
N GLY A 255 -9.66 15.84 -9.67
CA GLY A 255 -9.76 14.47 -10.18
C GLY A 255 -11.10 13.82 -9.88
#